data_11531c1994e2529c3adfacf8c3391bd0
#
_entry.id   11531c1994e2529c3adfacf8c3391bd0
#
_cell.length_a   1.000
_cell.length_b   1.000
_cell.length_c   1.000
_cell.angle_alpha   90.00
_cell.angle_beta   90.00
_cell.angle_gamma   90.00
#
_symmetry.space_group_name_H-M   'P 1'
#
loop_
_entity.id
_entity.type
_entity.pdbx_description
1 polymer ?
#
loop_
_entity_poly.entity_id
_entity_poly.type
_entity_poly.pdbx_seq_one_letter_code
_entity_poly.pdbx_strand_id
1 'polypeptide(L)'
;MACWRGGAEMLETRHLHAWYGKSHVLRGVDLQVGQGEIVALLGRNGSGRSTTAKAIMGLLPSEGELLWKGRQVRGLPAFARAQLGLGYVPENRDVFPTLTVRQNLLLGQKRGAPSPRWSFDDMYRLFPQLRARQHTAAGVLSGGEQQMLTLCRTLMGDPELILIDEPTEGLAPQVVALVADFLLALRARGVSVLLIEQKLTIALAISDRCLVMGQGRIVFDGSPQALQVRADVRREWLEI
;
A
#
# COMPACT_ATOMS: atom_id res chain seq x y z
N MET A 1 21.70 13.00 7.69
CA MET A 1 20.64 13.77 7.03
C MET A 1 20.80 13.57 5.53
N ALA A 2 20.02 12.69 4.91
CA ALA A 2 20.03 12.50 3.47
C ALA A 2 19.14 13.59 2.85
N CYS A 3 19.73 14.43 2.01
CA CYS A 3 19.04 15.49 1.27
C CYS A 3 18.22 14.85 0.15
N TRP A 4 16.95 14.63 0.38
CA TRP A 4 16.02 14.17 -0.64
C TRP A 4 15.68 15.33 -1.59
N ARG A 5 15.84 15.13 -2.90
CA ARG A 5 15.54 16.15 -3.91
C ARG A 5 14.14 15.94 -4.49
N GLY A 6 13.18 16.79 -4.08
CA GLY A 6 12.25 17.48 -4.94
C GLY A 6 11.12 16.72 -5.63
N GLY A 7 10.17 16.13 -4.90
CA GLY A 7 8.78 16.01 -5.29
C GLY A 7 7.92 16.62 -4.18
N ALA A 8 6.73 17.13 -4.47
CA ALA A 8 5.82 17.57 -3.41
C ALA A 8 5.49 16.35 -2.51
N GLU A 9 5.71 16.51 -1.21
CA GLU A 9 5.40 15.45 -0.24
C GLU A 9 3.89 15.20 -0.23
N MET A 10 3.51 13.94 -0.49
CA MET A 10 2.10 13.54 -0.47
C MET A 10 1.68 13.09 0.93
N LEU A 11 2.48 12.22 1.54
CA LEU A 11 2.26 11.67 2.87
C LEU A 11 3.51 11.87 3.71
N GLU A 12 3.34 12.33 4.94
CA GLU A 12 4.41 12.42 5.92
C GLU A 12 3.91 11.97 7.28
N THR A 13 4.72 11.19 7.99
CA THR A 13 4.54 10.91 9.42
C THR A 13 5.74 11.43 10.20
N ARG A 14 5.47 12.06 11.36
CA ARG A 14 6.51 12.49 12.31
C ARG A 14 6.19 11.96 13.68
N HIS A 15 7.14 11.21 14.24
CA HIS A 15 7.02 10.58 15.55
C HIS A 15 5.70 9.82 15.71
N LEU A 16 5.32 9.00 14.68
CA LEU A 16 4.08 8.25 14.72
C LEU A 16 4.21 7.10 15.72
N HIS A 17 3.33 7.10 16.72
CA HIS A 17 3.18 6.05 17.72
C HIS A 17 1.83 5.37 17.57
N ALA A 18 1.76 4.05 17.83
CA ALA A 18 0.51 3.31 17.83
C ALA A 18 0.57 2.12 18.79
N TRP A 19 -0.60 1.74 19.30
CA TRP A 19 -0.76 0.68 20.30
C TRP A 19 -1.89 -0.27 19.96
N TYR A 20 -1.72 -1.54 20.35
CA TYR A 20 -2.81 -2.50 20.51
C TYR A 20 -3.01 -2.73 22.01
N GLY A 21 -4.06 -2.13 22.57
CA GLY A 21 -4.27 -2.11 24.02
C GLY A 21 -3.05 -1.49 24.74
N LYS A 22 -2.32 -2.30 25.52
CA LYS A 22 -1.11 -1.86 26.24
C LYS A 22 0.19 -2.08 25.44
N SER A 23 0.13 -2.77 24.31
CA SER A 23 1.31 -3.07 23.49
C SER A 23 1.69 -1.91 22.61
N HIS A 24 2.82 -1.26 22.87
CA HIS A 24 3.37 -0.16 22.07
C HIS A 24 4.11 -0.71 20.86
N VAL A 25 3.50 -0.66 19.68
CA VAL A 25 4.01 -1.27 18.45
C VAL A 25 4.79 -0.27 17.60
N LEU A 26 4.26 0.93 17.36
CA LEU A 26 5.00 1.98 16.66
C LEU A 26 5.63 2.93 17.66
N ARG A 27 6.93 3.18 17.51
CA ARG A 27 7.76 3.87 18.50
C ARG A 27 8.45 5.10 17.92
N GLY A 28 7.66 5.98 17.29
CA GLY A 28 8.16 7.18 16.63
C GLY A 28 8.61 6.85 15.19
N VAL A 29 7.63 6.52 14.32
CA VAL A 29 7.88 6.24 12.90
C VAL A 29 7.85 7.55 12.14
N ASP A 30 8.99 7.89 11.52
CA ASP A 30 9.15 9.00 10.59
C ASP A 30 9.28 8.42 9.18
N LEU A 31 8.33 8.74 8.29
CA LEU A 31 8.38 8.34 6.89
C LEU A 31 7.71 9.40 6.01
N GLN A 32 8.08 9.39 4.75
CA GLN A 32 7.52 10.26 3.72
C GLN A 32 7.28 9.44 2.46
N VAL A 33 6.26 9.83 1.69
CA VAL A 33 6.01 9.33 0.33
C VAL A 33 5.79 10.53 -0.58
N GLY A 34 6.60 10.63 -1.62
CA GLY A 34 6.49 11.67 -2.64
C GLY A 34 5.42 11.37 -3.69
N GLN A 35 5.10 12.38 -4.50
CA GLN A 35 4.15 12.24 -5.59
C GLN A 35 4.70 11.29 -6.68
N GLY A 36 3.90 10.28 -7.06
CA GLY A 36 4.27 9.29 -8.08
C GLY A 36 5.44 8.39 -7.67
N GLU A 37 5.79 8.34 -6.38
CA GLU A 37 6.86 7.50 -5.83
C GLU A 37 6.31 6.15 -5.39
N ILE A 38 7.08 5.08 -5.64
CA ILE A 38 6.87 3.78 -5.00
C ILE A 38 7.88 3.65 -3.86
N VAL A 39 7.41 3.71 -2.63
CA VAL A 39 8.20 3.47 -1.42
C VAL A 39 7.90 2.08 -0.89
N ALA A 40 8.92 1.23 -0.74
CA ALA A 40 8.77 -0.06 -0.07
C ALA A 40 9.06 0.07 1.43
N LEU A 41 8.13 -0.39 2.27
CA LEU A 41 8.32 -0.54 3.71
C LEU A 41 8.58 -2.01 4.02
N LEU A 42 9.83 -2.33 4.30
CA LEU A 42 10.36 -3.67 4.52
C LEU A 42 10.58 -3.96 6.00
N GLY A 43 10.67 -5.22 6.37
CA GLY A 43 10.98 -5.66 7.75
C GLY A 43 10.48 -7.07 8.00
N ARG A 44 10.87 -7.63 9.14
CA ARG A 44 10.39 -8.96 9.59
C ARG A 44 8.95 -8.88 10.08
N ASN A 45 8.30 -10.04 10.18
CA ASN A 45 6.98 -10.15 10.81
C ASN A 45 7.03 -9.58 12.25
N GLY A 46 5.99 -8.81 12.61
CA GLY A 46 5.94 -8.13 13.90
C GLY A 46 6.78 -6.85 14.01
N SER A 47 7.46 -6.40 12.96
CA SER A 47 8.23 -5.13 12.99
C SER A 47 7.36 -3.87 13.09
N GLY A 48 6.05 -3.95 12.74
CA GLY A 48 5.11 -2.82 12.80
C GLY A 48 4.64 -2.30 11.43
N ARG A 49 5.02 -2.95 10.33
CA ARG A 49 4.70 -2.53 8.95
C ARG A 49 3.19 -2.36 8.71
N SER A 50 2.40 -3.42 8.88
CA SER A 50 0.93 -3.37 8.70
C SER A 50 0.26 -2.45 9.73
N THR A 51 0.85 -2.33 10.93
CA THR A 51 0.40 -1.37 11.95
C THR A 51 0.60 0.07 11.46
N THR A 52 1.69 0.35 10.75
CA THR A 52 1.95 1.67 10.14
C THR A 52 0.87 2.00 9.11
N ALA A 53 0.54 1.08 8.18
CA ALA A 53 -0.54 1.30 7.22
C ALA A 53 -1.89 1.53 7.90
N LYS A 54 -2.23 0.72 8.90
CA LYS A 54 -3.48 0.87 9.66
C LYS A 54 -3.55 2.20 10.42
N ALA A 55 -2.44 2.66 11.01
CA ALA A 55 -2.35 3.96 11.67
C ALA A 55 -2.54 5.11 10.68
N ILE A 56 -1.86 5.05 9.51
CA ILE A 56 -2.02 6.02 8.43
C ILE A 56 -3.46 6.07 7.92
N MET A 57 -4.15 4.94 7.85
CA MET A 57 -5.55 4.88 7.42
C MET A 57 -6.56 5.22 8.54
N GLY A 58 -6.12 5.41 9.78
CA GLY A 58 -7.02 5.70 10.91
C GLY A 58 -7.84 4.51 11.36
N LEU A 59 -7.33 3.30 11.14
CA LEU A 59 -7.94 2.03 11.54
C LEU A 59 -7.53 1.62 12.96
N LEU A 60 -6.57 2.32 13.55
CA LEU A 60 -6.21 2.17 14.96
C LEU A 60 -5.77 3.52 15.55
N PRO A 61 -5.90 3.71 16.88
CA PRO A 61 -5.45 4.91 17.56
C PRO A 61 -3.95 5.13 17.39
N SER A 62 -3.58 6.38 17.12
CA SER A 62 -2.18 6.77 16.94
C SER A 62 -1.91 8.18 17.48
N GLU A 63 -0.66 8.44 17.84
CA GLU A 63 -0.14 9.75 18.26
C GLU A 63 0.99 10.20 17.33
N GLY A 64 1.40 11.47 17.42
CA GLY A 64 2.36 12.09 16.52
C GLY A 64 1.68 12.91 15.42
N GLU A 65 2.42 13.26 14.38
CA GLU A 65 1.89 14.00 13.23
C GLU A 65 1.67 13.04 12.05
N LEU A 66 0.56 13.24 11.34
CA LEU A 66 0.24 12.55 10.09
C LEU A 66 -0.27 13.61 9.10
N LEU A 67 0.57 13.94 8.15
CA LEU A 67 0.30 14.99 7.18
C LEU A 67 -0.02 14.39 5.81
N TRP A 68 -1.12 14.82 5.23
CA TRP A 68 -1.52 14.56 3.85
C TRP A 68 -1.48 15.86 3.06
N LYS A 69 -0.54 15.96 2.11
CA LYS A 69 -0.31 17.19 1.33
C LYS A 69 -0.14 18.43 2.26
N GLY A 70 0.65 18.27 3.31
CA GLY A 70 0.93 19.30 4.30
C GLY A 70 -0.19 19.59 5.31
N ARG A 71 -1.34 18.88 5.23
CA ARG A 71 -2.47 19.06 6.15
C ARG A 71 -2.53 17.94 7.16
N GLN A 72 -2.70 18.25 8.43
CA GLN A 72 -2.89 17.26 9.49
C GLN A 72 -4.18 16.46 9.26
N VAL A 73 -4.06 15.12 9.17
CA VAL A 73 -5.19 14.21 8.96
C VAL A 73 -5.34 13.18 10.10
N ARG A 74 -4.46 13.19 11.09
CA ARG A 74 -4.62 12.39 12.30
C ARG A 74 -5.92 12.81 13.00
N GLY A 75 -6.70 11.89 13.46
CA GLY A 75 -8.03 12.16 14.03
C GLY A 75 -9.19 12.10 13.02
N LEU A 76 -8.92 12.15 11.72
CA LEU A 76 -9.95 11.88 10.72
C LEU A 76 -10.25 10.37 10.67
N PRO A 77 -11.52 9.96 10.55
CA PRO A 77 -11.89 8.56 10.36
C PRO A 77 -11.42 8.05 8.99
N ALA A 78 -11.29 6.72 8.86
CA ALA A 78 -10.77 6.07 7.66
C ALA A 78 -11.50 6.49 6.37
N PHE A 79 -12.83 6.59 6.41
CA PHE A 79 -13.61 7.00 5.23
C PHE A 79 -13.27 8.42 4.77
N ALA A 80 -13.02 9.35 5.70
CA ALA A 80 -12.64 10.72 5.36
C ALA A 80 -11.23 10.76 4.72
N ARG A 81 -10.29 9.96 5.23
CA ARG A 81 -8.96 9.81 4.62
C ARG A 81 -9.08 9.20 3.20
N ALA A 82 -9.95 8.20 3.02
CA ALA A 82 -10.23 7.65 1.70
C ALA A 82 -10.82 8.69 0.73
N GLN A 83 -11.71 9.57 1.21
CA GLN A 83 -12.25 10.68 0.41
C GLN A 83 -11.16 11.69 0.00
N LEU A 84 -10.14 11.91 0.84
CA LEU A 84 -8.99 12.75 0.54
C LEU A 84 -8.03 12.15 -0.49
N GLY A 85 -8.20 10.88 -0.88
CA GLY A 85 -7.39 10.23 -1.90
C GLY A 85 -6.40 9.18 -1.37
N LEU A 86 -6.52 8.73 -0.11
CA LEU A 86 -5.75 7.59 0.39
C LEU A 86 -6.51 6.29 0.12
N GLY A 87 -5.86 5.33 -0.56
CA GLY A 87 -6.38 3.97 -0.74
C GLY A 87 -5.67 2.98 0.18
N TYR A 88 -6.34 1.88 0.54
CA TYR A 88 -5.73 0.82 1.34
C TYR A 88 -6.16 -0.55 0.83
N VAL A 89 -5.19 -1.42 0.61
CA VAL A 89 -5.36 -2.84 0.30
C VAL A 89 -4.77 -3.63 1.45
N PRO A 90 -5.60 -4.27 2.28
CA PRO A 90 -5.14 -5.09 3.39
C PRO A 90 -4.60 -6.44 2.90
N GLU A 91 -3.78 -7.08 3.73
CA GLU A 91 -3.20 -8.41 3.51
C GLU A 91 -4.26 -9.50 3.22
N ASN A 92 -5.40 -9.45 3.91
CA ASN A 92 -6.44 -10.51 3.87
C ASN A 92 -7.33 -10.51 2.61
N ARG A 93 -6.99 -9.76 1.57
CA ARG A 93 -7.72 -9.69 0.28
C ARG A 93 -9.17 -9.22 0.36
N ASP A 94 -9.79 -9.10 1.50
CA ASP A 94 -11.14 -8.61 1.89
C ASP A 94 -12.16 -8.41 0.74
N VAL A 95 -12.38 -9.44 -0.11
CA VAL A 95 -13.42 -9.41 -1.12
C VAL A 95 -14.80 -9.61 -0.47
N PHE A 96 -15.86 -9.08 -1.09
CA PHE A 96 -17.23 -9.40 -0.72
C PHE A 96 -17.63 -10.70 -1.43
N PRO A 97 -17.62 -11.86 -0.76
CA PRO A 97 -17.62 -13.17 -1.42
C PRO A 97 -18.94 -13.49 -2.14
N THR A 98 -20.05 -12.96 -1.66
CA THR A 98 -21.40 -13.16 -2.24
C THR A 98 -21.67 -12.21 -3.43
N LEU A 99 -20.91 -11.14 -3.55
CA LEU A 99 -21.04 -10.20 -4.66
C LEU A 99 -20.21 -10.66 -5.86
N THR A 100 -20.69 -10.35 -7.06
CA THR A 100 -19.92 -10.60 -8.29
C THR A 100 -18.66 -9.72 -8.35
N VAL A 101 -17.71 -10.08 -9.22
CA VAL A 101 -16.52 -9.25 -9.53
C VAL A 101 -16.95 -7.83 -9.87
N ARG A 102 -17.92 -7.66 -10.79
CA ARG A 102 -18.42 -6.34 -11.19
C ARG A 102 -19.03 -5.56 -10.03
N GLN A 103 -19.79 -6.22 -9.17
CA GLN A 103 -20.37 -5.59 -7.96
C GLN A 103 -19.30 -5.19 -6.95
N ASN A 104 -18.27 -6.03 -6.74
CA ASN A 104 -17.13 -5.65 -5.92
C ASN A 104 -16.43 -4.39 -6.43
N LEU A 105 -16.19 -4.28 -7.74
CA LEU A 105 -15.59 -3.10 -8.35
C LEU A 105 -16.49 -1.87 -8.16
N LEU A 106 -17.80 -2.02 -8.35
CA LEU A 106 -18.77 -0.93 -8.18
C LEU A 106 -18.76 -0.34 -6.77
N LEU A 107 -18.56 -1.17 -5.74
CA LEU A 107 -18.43 -0.70 -4.35
C LEU A 107 -17.22 0.21 -4.12
N GLY A 108 -16.19 0.09 -4.94
CA GLY A 108 -15.01 0.96 -4.87
C GLY A 108 -15.26 2.37 -5.40
N GLN A 109 -16.27 2.59 -6.23
CA GLN A 109 -16.52 3.89 -6.85
C GLN A 109 -16.99 4.94 -5.85
N LYS A 110 -16.36 6.11 -5.88
CA LYS A 110 -16.84 7.30 -5.14
C LYS A 110 -18.08 7.85 -5.80
N ARG A 111 -19.14 8.04 -5.02
CA ARG A 111 -20.36 8.72 -5.50
C ARG A 111 -20.06 10.18 -5.79
N GLY A 112 -20.52 10.68 -6.93
CA GLY A 112 -20.44 12.11 -7.30
C GLY A 112 -19.06 12.57 -7.79
N ALA A 113 -18.11 11.68 -8.04
CA ALA A 113 -16.86 12.05 -8.70
C ALA A 113 -17.14 12.44 -10.18
N PRO A 114 -16.80 13.66 -10.60
CA PRO A 114 -17.22 14.17 -11.93
C PRO A 114 -16.53 13.46 -13.10
N SER A 115 -15.34 12.91 -12.92
CA SER A 115 -14.58 12.14 -13.92
C SER A 115 -13.56 11.26 -13.23
N PRO A 116 -13.89 10.00 -12.92
CA PRO A 116 -12.93 9.10 -12.31
C PRO A 116 -11.79 8.79 -13.31
N ARG A 117 -10.53 8.82 -12.82
CA ARG A 117 -9.34 8.44 -13.62
C ARG A 117 -9.36 6.96 -14.03
N TRP A 118 -10.19 6.16 -13.36
CA TRP A 118 -10.24 4.71 -13.50
C TRP A 118 -11.64 4.24 -13.86
N SER A 119 -11.77 3.59 -15.00
CA SER A 119 -13.00 2.96 -15.49
C SER A 119 -12.99 1.45 -15.25
N PHE A 120 -14.15 0.79 -15.41
CA PHE A 120 -14.21 -0.68 -15.44
C PHE A 120 -13.33 -1.26 -16.56
N ASP A 121 -13.28 -0.62 -17.72
CA ASP A 121 -12.44 -1.09 -18.83
C ASP A 121 -10.95 -0.96 -18.52
N ASP A 122 -10.52 0.02 -17.71
CA ASP A 122 -9.15 0.09 -17.23
C ASP A 122 -8.84 -1.10 -16.29
N MET A 123 -9.74 -1.43 -15.38
CA MET A 123 -9.56 -2.59 -14.49
C MET A 123 -9.45 -3.89 -15.29
N TYR A 124 -10.29 -4.05 -16.31
CA TYR A 124 -10.28 -5.24 -17.18
C TYR A 124 -9.11 -5.26 -18.16
N ARG A 125 -8.49 -4.13 -18.48
CA ARG A 125 -7.22 -4.07 -19.22
C ARG A 125 -6.03 -4.47 -18.35
N LEU A 126 -6.03 -4.01 -17.09
CA LEU A 126 -5.00 -4.40 -16.13
C LEU A 126 -5.04 -5.90 -15.81
N PHE A 127 -6.25 -6.44 -15.65
CA PHE A 127 -6.45 -7.85 -15.32
C PHE A 127 -7.57 -8.47 -16.17
N PRO A 128 -7.26 -8.94 -17.42
CA PRO A 128 -8.26 -9.48 -18.35
C PRO A 128 -9.06 -10.67 -17.81
N GLN A 129 -8.47 -11.47 -16.91
CA GLN A 129 -9.14 -12.60 -16.28
C GLN A 129 -10.34 -12.17 -15.41
N LEU A 130 -10.33 -10.97 -14.83
CA LEU A 130 -11.48 -10.42 -14.10
C LEU A 130 -12.65 -10.10 -15.04
N ARG A 131 -12.38 -9.71 -16.29
CA ARG A 131 -13.42 -9.48 -17.31
C ARG A 131 -14.17 -10.75 -17.64
N ALA A 132 -13.45 -11.86 -17.87
CA ALA A 132 -14.06 -13.15 -18.16
C ALA A 132 -14.96 -13.65 -17.02
N ARG A 133 -14.67 -13.21 -15.77
CA ARG A 133 -15.41 -13.60 -14.56
C ARG A 133 -16.26 -12.48 -13.96
N GLN A 134 -16.57 -11.42 -14.70
CA GLN A 134 -17.24 -10.23 -14.16
C GLN A 134 -18.59 -10.50 -13.48
N HIS A 135 -19.30 -11.57 -13.90
CA HIS A 135 -20.58 -12.00 -13.34
C HIS A 135 -20.43 -13.16 -12.32
N THR A 136 -19.22 -13.62 -12.06
CA THR A 136 -18.95 -14.69 -11.08
C THR A 136 -18.87 -14.10 -9.67
N ALA A 137 -19.39 -14.80 -8.67
CA ALA A 137 -19.26 -14.44 -7.28
C ALA A 137 -17.78 -14.44 -6.85
N ALA A 138 -17.33 -13.41 -6.12
CA ALA A 138 -15.92 -13.25 -5.75
C ALA A 138 -15.40 -14.35 -4.84
N GLY A 139 -16.27 -15.01 -4.06
CA GLY A 139 -15.89 -16.09 -3.15
C GLY A 139 -15.38 -17.36 -3.85
N VAL A 140 -15.69 -17.57 -5.15
CA VAL A 140 -15.22 -18.74 -5.91
C VAL A 140 -14.00 -18.47 -6.78
N LEU A 141 -13.44 -17.24 -6.68
CA LEU A 141 -12.20 -16.88 -7.36
C LEU A 141 -10.99 -17.51 -6.67
N SER A 142 -9.93 -17.77 -7.44
CA SER A 142 -8.63 -18.15 -6.87
C SER A 142 -8.07 -17.02 -6.01
N GLY A 143 -7.14 -17.33 -5.09
CA GLY A 143 -6.51 -16.32 -4.24
C GLY A 143 -5.82 -15.20 -5.03
N GLY A 144 -5.21 -15.52 -6.18
CA GLY A 144 -4.63 -14.51 -7.07
C GLY A 144 -5.68 -13.62 -7.71
N GLU A 145 -6.81 -14.16 -8.18
CA GLU A 145 -7.92 -13.39 -8.74
C GLU A 145 -8.59 -12.50 -7.68
N GLN A 146 -8.73 -12.98 -6.44
CA GLN A 146 -9.21 -12.17 -5.32
C GLN A 146 -8.27 -11.01 -5.00
N GLN A 147 -6.95 -11.24 -5.03
CA GLN A 147 -5.95 -10.19 -4.86
C GLN A 147 -6.08 -9.10 -5.93
N MET A 148 -6.15 -9.50 -7.20
CA MET A 148 -6.36 -8.58 -8.31
C MET A 148 -7.68 -7.80 -8.19
N LEU A 149 -8.75 -8.46 -7.77
CA LEU A 149 -10.04 -7.81 -7.55
C LEU A 149 -9.96 -6.75 -6.44
N THR A 150 -9.28 -7.05 -5.33
CA THR A 150 -9.12 -6.10 -4.22
C THR A 150 -8.31 -4.87 -4.63
N LEU A 151 -7.20 -5.08 -5.37
CA LEU A 151 -6.40 -3.99 -5.95
C LEU A 151 -7.26 -3.10 -6.87
N CYS A 152 -7.99 -3.71 -7.81
CA CYS A 152 -8.87 -3.00 -8.72
C CYS A 152 -9.99 -2.25 -7.99
N ARG A 153 -10.64 -2.88 -7.01
CA ARG A 153 -11.70 -2.23 -6.21
C ARG A 153 -11.18 -0.97 -5.51
N THR A 154 -9.98 -1.03 -4.94
CA THR A 154 -9.37 0.14 -4.29
C THR A 154 -9.08 1.24 -5.30
N LEU A 155 -8.61 0.89 -6.52
CA LEU A 155 -8.40 1.87 -7.60
C LEU A 155 -9.68 2.54 -8.07
N MET A 156 -10.81 1.83 -8.07
CA MET A 156 -12.11 2.44 -8.43
C MET A 156 -12.50 3.60 -7.49
N GLY A 157 -11.86 3.67 -6.31
CA GLY A 157 -11.97 4.81 -5.37
C GLY A 157 -11.13 6.03 -5.77
N ASP A 158 -10.43 5.98 -6.89
CA ASP A 158 -9.57 7.04 -7.43
C ASP A 158 -8.54 7.58 -6.40
N PRO A 159 -7.69 6.71 -5.81
CA PRO A 159 -6.70 7.14 -4.84
C PRO A 159 -5.55 7.89 -5.53
N GLU A 160 -4.98 8.87 -4.83
CA GLU A 160 -3.73 9.51 -5.24
C GLU A 160 -2.50 8.83 -4.61
N LEU A 161 -2.69 8.19 -3.46
CA LEU A 161 -1.74 7.31 -2.82
C LEU A 161 -2.46 6.03 -2.38
N ILE A 162 -1.84 4.89 -2.65
CA ILE A 162 -2.34 3.58 -2.23
C ILE A 162 -1.33 2.90 -1.30
N LEU A 163 -1.80 2.49 -0.12
CA LEU A 163 -1.06 1.62 0.78
C LEU A 163 -1.46 0.17 0.49
N ILE A 164 -0.47 -0.69 0.26
CA ILE A 164 -0.72 -2.09 -0.12
C ILE A 164 0.07 -2.99 0.81
N ASP A 165 -0.66 -3.83 1.55
CA ASP A 165 -0.10 -4.66 2.61
C ASP A 165 0.07 -6.10 2.12
N GLU A 166 1.33 -6.53 1.96
CA GLU A 166 1.78 -7.86 1.55
C GLU A 166 1.03 -8.44 0.31
N PRO A 167 0.96 -7.69 -0.81
CA PRO A 167 0.14 -8.10 -1.96
C PRO A 167 0.61 -9.38 -2.64
N THR A 168 1.83 -9.86 -2.36
CA THR A 168 2.41 -11.02 -3.04
C THR A 168 2.46 -12.28 -2.17
N GLU A 169 1.97 -12.20 -0.92
CA GLU A 169 2.01 -13.34 -0.01
C GLU A 169 1.13 -14.49 -0.50
N GLY A 170 1.71 -15.71 -0.50
CA GLY A 170 1.01 -16.92 -0.91
C GLY A 170 0.59 -16.96 -2.38
N LEU A 171 1.13 -16.08 -3.24
CA LEU A 171 0.84 -16.06 -4.67
C LEU A 171 1.88 -16.81 -5.50
N ALA A 172 1.42 -17.39 -6.61
CA ALA A 172 2.30 -18.01 -7.61
C ALA A 172 3.20 -16.94 -8.29
N PRO A 173 4.41 -17.30 -8.75
CA PRO A 173 5.34 -16.34 -9.35
C PRO A 173 4.76 -15.52 -10.51
N GLN A 174 3.92 -16.13 -11.34
CA GLN A 174 3.27 -15.42 -12.46
C GLN A 174 2.31 -14.33 -11.97
N VAL A 175 1.61 -14.56 -10.84
CA VAL A 175 0.70 -13.55 -10.25
C VAL A 175 1.51 -12.44 -9.57
N VAL A 176 2.65 -12.78 -8.96
CA VAL A 176 3.59 -11.78 -8.40
C VAL A 176 4.07 -10.83 -9.50
N ALA A 177 4.43 -11.35 -10.68
CA ALA A 177 4.82 -10.53 -11.83
C ALA A 177 3.69 -9.59 -12.27
N LEU A 178 2.44 -10.08 -12.35
CA LEU A 178 1.27 -9.24 -12.68
C LEU A 178 1.04 -8.13 -11.64
N VAL A 179 1.26 -8.40 -10.35
CA VAL A 179 1.19 -7.38 -9.30
C VAL A 179 2.29 -6.33 -9.48
N ALA A 180 3.52 -6.75 -9.81
CA ALA A 180 4.62 -5.82 -10.08
C ALA A 180 4.30 -4.89 -11.27
N ASP A 181 3.85 -5.45 -12.39
CA ASP A 181 3.45 -4.68 -13.58
C ASP A 181 2.31 -3.70 -13.27
N PHE A 182 1.34 -4.12 -12.46
CA PHE A 182 0.26 -3.28 -11.97
C PHE A 182 0.80 -2.08 -11.18
N LEU A 183 1.72 -2.30 -10.23
CA LEU A 183 2.30 -1.22 -9.42
C LEU A 183 3.09 -0.21 -10.27
N LEU A 184 3.83 -0.69 -11.27
CA LEU A 184 4.51 0.17 -12.22
C LEU A 184 3.53 0.97 -13.10
N ALA A 185 2.40 0.36 -13.50
CA ALA A 185 1.34 1.05 -14.23
C ALA A 185 0.66 2.15 -13.39
N LEU A 186 0.50 1.95 -12.08
CA LEU A 186 0.01 2.98 -11.15
C LEU A 186 0.94 4.18 -11.11
N ARG A 187 2.25 3.94 -10.92
CA ARG A 187 3.27 4.98 -10.92
C ARG A 187 3.26 5.77 -12.22
N ALA A 188 3.21 5.09 -13.36
CA ALA A 188 3.15 5.73 -14.68
C ALA A 188 1.94 6.65 -14.86
N ARG A 189 0.86 6.43 -14.10
CA ARG A 189 -0.34 7.30 -14.04
C ARG A 189 -0.32 8.30 -12.87
N GLY A 190 0.82 8.47 -12.20
CA GLY A 190 1.01 9.44 -11.13
C GLY A 190 0.39 9.05 -9.78
N VAL A 191 0.03 7.77 -9.59
CA VAL A 191 -0.41 7.26 -8.28
C VAL A 191 0.81 6.89 -7.46
N SER A 192 0.91 7.43 -6.25
CA SER A 192 1.96 7.08 -5.29
C SER A 192 1.64 5.74 -4.61
N VAL A 193 2.66 5.00 -4.21
CA VAL A 193 2.49 3.69 -3.57
C VAL A 193 3.35 3.59 -2.31
N LEU A 194 2.74 3.21 -1.18
CA LEU A 194 3.45 2.67 -0.03
C LEU A 194 3.23 1.15 -0.03
N LEU A 195 4.25 0.43 -0.49
CA LEU A 195 4.25 -1.02 -0.60
C LEU A 195 4.82 -1.64 0.68
N ILE A 196 4.00 -2.34 1.44
CA ILE A 196 4.46 -3.10 2.59
C ILE A 196 4.75 -4.52 2.12
N GLU A 197 6.00 -4.95 2.29
CA GLU A 197 6.43 -6.26 1.81
C GLU A 197 7.48 -6.89 2.73
N GLN A 198 7.49 -8.22 2.75
CA GLN A 198 8.56 -8.99 3.34
C GLN A 198 9.58 -9.43 2.30
N LYS A 199 9.13 -9.70 1.07
CA LYS A 199 9.97 -10.18 -0.02
C LYS A 199 10.83 -9.06 -0.60
N LEU A 200 12.12 -9.13 -0.34
CA LEU A 200 13.09 -8.13 -0.80
C LEU A 200 13.14 -8.04 -2.34
N THR A 201 12.94 -9.16 -3.04
CA THR A 201 13.09 -9.27 -4.50
C THR A 201 12.18 -8.31 -5.26
N ILE A 202 10.87 -8.32 -4.94
CA ILE A 202 9.92 -7.42 -5.61
C ILE A 202 10.16 -5.97 -5.20
N ALA A 203 10.41 -5.72 -3.92
CA ALA A 203 10.65 -4.37 -3.42
C ALA A 203 11.86 -3.72 -4.12
N LEU A 204 12.99 -4.44 -4.24
CA LEU A 204 14.17 -3.94 -4.93
C LEU A 204 13.97 -3.73 -6.44
N ALA A 205 13.06 -4.50 -7.06
CA ALA A 205 12.84 -4.42 -8.51
C ALA A 205 11.99 -3.22 -8.94
N ILE A 206 11.03 -2.77 -8.10
CA ILE A 206 10.03 -1.78 -8.53
C ILE A 206 10.03 -0.48 -7.73
N SER A 207 10.67 -0.45 -6.53
CA SER A 207 10.61 0.72 -5.66
C SER A 207 11.65 1.76 -6.05
N ASP A 208 11.28 3.02 -5.87
CA ASP A 208 12.20 4.17 -5.99
C ASP A 208 13.01 4.33 -4.71
N ARG A 209 12.42 3.98 -3.55
CA ARG A 209 13.02 4.06 -2.23
C ARG A 209 12.57 2.91 -1.34
N CYS A 210 13.47 2.47 -0.45
CA CYS A 210 13.23 1.43 0.53
C CYS A 210 13.40 1.97 1.95
N LEU A 211 12.40 1.72 2.77
CA LEU A 211 12.44 1.91 4.22
C LEU A 211 12.53 0.53 4.87
N VAL A 212 13.39 0.36 5.86
CA VAL A 212 13.43 -0.86 6.66
C VAL A 212 12.93 -0.55 8.05
N MET A 213 11.97 -1.33 8.51
CA MET A 213 11.38 -1.21 9.84
C MET A 213 11.92 -2.30 10.77
N GLY A 214 12.42 -1.88 11.93
CA GLY A 214 12.86 -2.76 13.02
C GLY A 214 12.25 -2.28 14.34
N GLN A 215 11.62 -3.19 15.08
CA GLN A 215 11.06 -2.93 16.43
C GLN A 215 10.21 -1.65 16.54
N GLY A 216 9.38 -1.39 15.52
CA GLY A 216 8.48 -0.24 15.49
C GLY A 216 9.13 1.10 15.11
N ARG A 217 10.32 1.09 14.52
CA ARG A 217 11.05 2.29 14.05
C ARG A 217 11.60 2.10 12.65
N ILE A 218 11.85 3.18 11.93
CA ILE A 218 12.61 3.14 10.68
C ILE A 218 14.10 3.07 11.03
N VAL A 219 14.77 2.00 10.60
CA VAL A 219 16.20 1.73 10.84
C VAL A 219 17.05 1.97 9.61
N PHE A 220 16.42 2.08 8.45
CA PHE A 220 17.07 2.42 7.18
C PHE A 220 16.10 3.17 6.27
N ASP A 221 16.61 4.17 5.57
CA ASP A 221 15.92 4.92 4.50
C ASP A 221 16.93 5.17 3.39
N GLY A 222 16.64 4.70 2.17
CA GLY A 222 17.55 4.86 1.05
C GLY A 222 17.07 4.20 -0.23
N SER A 223 17.89 4.30 -1.29
CA SER A 223 17.58 3.64 -2.56
C SER A 223 17.68 2.11 -2.45
N PRO A 224 17.01 1.36 -3.36
CA PRO A 224 17.17 -0.09 -3.46
C PRO A 224 18.64 -0.52 -3.56
N GLN A 225 19.45 0.21 -4.34
CA GLN A 225 20.88 -0.06 -4.52
C GLN A 225 21.65 0.16 -3.21
N ALA A 226 21.34 1.22 -2.47
CA ALA A 226 21.94 1.47 -1.16
C ALA A 226 21.60 0.34 -0.16
N LEU A 227 20.36 -0.19 -0.17
CA LEU A 227 19.98 -1.31 0.67
C LEU A 227 20.70 -2.61 0.28
N GLN A 228 20.93 -2.85 -1.00
CA GLN A 228 21.65 -4.05 -1.47
C GLN A 228 23.08 -4.16 -0.91
N VAL A 229 23.79 -3.05 -0.74
CA VAL A 229 25.15 -3.05 -0.19
C VAL A 229 25.21 -3.03 1.35
N ARG A 230 24.09 -2.74 2.04
CA ARG A 230 23.98 -2.72 3.51
C ARG A 230 23.70 -4.13 4.05
N ALA A 231 24.74 -4.98 4.02
CA ALA A 231 24.65 -6.35 4.53
C ALA A 231 24.30 -6.41 6.04
N ASP A 232 24.73 -5.42 6.83
CA ASP A 232 24.39 -5.25 8.23
C ASP A 232 22.89 -5.10 8.44
N VAL A 233 22.24 -4.15 7.73
CA VAL A 233 20.79 -3.92 7.81
C VAL A 233 20.00 -5.14 7.35
N ARG A 234 20.43 -5.78 6.24
CA ARG A 234 19.73 -6.95 5.70
C ARG A 234 19.76 -8.13 6.67
N ARG A 235 20.92 -8.47 7.21
CA ARG A 235 21.06 -9.59 8.16
C ARG A 235 20.28 -9.37 9.45
N GLU A 236 20.31 -8.14 9.97
CA GLU A 236 19.67 -7.85 11.25
C GLU A 236 18.14 -7.77 11.13
N TRP A 237 17.61 -7.16 10.04
CA TRP A 237 16.21 -6.76 9.96
C TRP A 237 15.38 -7.43 8.85
N LEU A 238 16.00 -8.09 7.87
CA LEU A 238 15.29 -8.66 6.71
C LEU A 238 15.55 -10.16 6.50
N GLU A 239 16.78 -10.63 6.70
CA GLU A 239 17.14 -12.04 6.47
C GLU A 239 16.84 -12.88 7.73
N ILE A 240 16.36 -14.12 7.52
CA ILE A 240 16.13 -15.14 8.57
C ILE A 240 17.33 -16.06 8.65
#